data_3c16ca5fa36e1282e16e38df99bd3d48
#
_entry.id   3c16ca5fa36e1282e16e38df99bd3d48
#
_cell.length_a   1.000
_cell.length_b   1.000
_cell.length_c   1.000
_cell.angle_alpha   90.00
_cell.angle_beta   90.00
_cell.angle_gamma   90.00
#
_symmetry.space_group_name_H-M   'P 1'
#
loop_
_entity.id
_entity.type
_entity.pdbx_description
1 polymer ?
#
loop_
_entity_poly.entity_id
_entity_poly.type
_entity_poly.pdbx_seq_one_letter_code
_entity_poly.pdbx_strand_id
1 'polypeptide(L)'
;MKIPSANLRERQREETRDQILRAVGRQLESRPLEDLSFAEVAEDAGVGERTVYRHFPTKEALLGAFWAWMQSEAIAKAEPPRHARSDRRLREAITAPRDAQRPMRIMLATDAWEPQVNGVVRTLTRVVSELEAMGHTVEVIHPGQFKTFPLPTYAEIKVAIGVYEPVQERFKAFEPEAVHIATEGPIGLAARRICVEWKLPFTTSYHTRFPEYVSARLPLPLAAGYAYMKWFHKPSGRLMVATPTMREELSRHGFRNISAWSRGVDTEHFHPRRDAEPDIFADLPRPIFLNVGRVAVEKNIEAFVALDLPGTKVVVGPGPQLDELKAKYPQVVFRGPKSGADLAAHYACADVFVFPSLTDTFGLVILEAMAAGTPVAAYPAPGPIDLIPGSAAGVLALTATEGLREACLQALDLDRDRVRAFAETFSWRACAEDFVKNLQPYPEAEKSRFWRRLRRLARVRRKRPDEASMTV
;
A
#
# COMPACT_ATOMS: atom_id res chain seq x y z
N MET A 1 -32.91 25.64 28.12
CA MET A 1 -31.91 24.57 28.37
C MET A 1 -30.55 25.13 28.00
N LYS A 2 -29.69 25.52 28.97
CA LYS A 2 -28.36 26.10 28.71
C LYS A 2 -27.43 25.00 28.27
N ILE A 3 -26.86 25.12 27.04
CA ILE A 3 -25.80 24.27 26.53
C ILE A 3 -24.55 24.47 27.41
N PRO A 4 -23.86 23.39 27.89
CA PRO A 4 -22.72 23.53 28.79
C PRO A 4 -21.57 24.28 28.10
N SER A 5 -20.92 25.19 28.81
CA SER A 5 -19.79 26.06 28.33
C SER A 5 -18.54 25.29 27.92
N ALA A 6 -18.39 24.04 28.30
CA ALA A 6 -17.33 23.14 27.84
C ALA A 6 -17.39 22.88 26.32
N ASN A 7 -18.57 22.76 25.76
CA ASN A 7 -18.82 22.47 24.36
C ASN A 7 -18.44 23.65 23.41
N LEU A 8 -18.49 24.88 23.87
CA LEU A 8 -18.13 26.06 23.08
C LEU A 8 -16.60 26.23 22.94
N ARG A 9 -15.85 26.00 24.00
CA ARG A 9 -14.37 26.06 23.98
C ARG A 9 -13.76 24.94 23.15
N GLU A 10 -14.37 23.78 23.18
CA GLU A 10 -13.92 22.62 22.41
C GLU A 10 -14.17 22.84 20.91
N ARG A 11 -15.33 23.35 20.52
CA ARG A 11 -15.63 23.75 19.14
C ARG A 11 -14.69 24.85 18.61
N GLN A 12 -14.43 25.88 19.40
CA GLN A 12 -13.47 26.93 19.03
C GLN A 12 -12.03 26.40 18.84
N ARG A 13 -11.64 25.41 19.66
CA ARG A 13 -10.34 24.76 19.55
C ARG A 13 -10.23 23.91 18.26
N GLU A 14 -11.29 23.18 17.91
CA GLU A 14 -11.35 22.42 16.65
C GLU A 14 -11.36 23.35 15.43
N GLU A 15 -12.12 24.42 15.46
CA GLU A 15 -12.20 25.40 14.39
C GLU A 15 -10.86 26.08 14.13
N THR A 16 -10.15 26.47 15.20
CA THR A 16 -8.78 27.01 15.11
C THR A 16 -7.80 25.99 14.56
N ARG A 17 -7.92 24.72 14.94
CA ARG A 17 -7.10 23.64 14.41
C ARG A 17 -7.31 23.48 12.90
N ASP A 18 -8.54 23.49 12.44
CA ASP A 18 -8.89 23.38 11.02
C ASP A 18 -8.37 24.58 10.20
N GLN A 19 -8.44 25.79 10.74
CA GLN A 19 -7.86 27.00 10.11
C GLN A 19 -6.36 26.85 9.89
N ILE A 20 -5.62 26.38 10.91
CA ILE A 20 -4.18 26.12 10.81
C ILE A 20 -3.88 25.09 9.74
N LEU A 21 -4.62 23.97 9.71
CA LEU A 21 -4.40 22.90 8.74
C LEU A 21 -4.73 23.33 7.30
N ARG A 22 -5.75 24.18 7.08
CA ARG A 22 -6.02 24.80 5.78
C ARG A 22 -4.90 25.72 5.33
N ALA A 23 -4.31 26.50 6.22
CA ALA A 23 -3.16 27.35 5.93
C ALA A 23 -1.93 26.53 5.50
N VAL A 24 -1.65 25.43 6.19
CA VAL A 24 -0.61 24.47 5.76
C VAL A 24 -0.85 23.99 4.33
N GLY A 25 -2.09 23.63 3.98
CA GLY A 25 -2.46 23.20 2.64
C GLY A 25 -2.13 24.24 1.57
N ARG A 26 -2.53 25.51 1.78
CA ARG A 26 -2.24 26.60 0.86
C ARG A 26 -0.75 26.84 0.66
N GLN A 27 0.03 26.78 1.73
CA GLN A 27 1.48 26.96 1.65
C GLN A 27 2.18 25.84 0.89
N LEU A 28 1.77 24.58 1.12
CA LEU A 28 2.35 23.43 0.43
C LEU A 28 1.97 23.36 -1.07
N GLU A 29 0.92 24.06 -1.51
CA GLU A 29 0.61 24.21 -2.94
C GLU A 29 1.64 25.08 -3.68
N SER A 30 2.28 26.03 -2.99
CA SER A 30 3.14 27.04 -3.59
C SER A 30 4.63 26.90 -3.25
N ARG A 31 4.99 26.21 -2.16
CA ARG A 31 6.35 26.15 -1.62
C ARG A 31 6.78 24.72 -1.24
N PRO A 32 8.10 24.44 -1.22
CA PRO A 32 8.64 23.19 -0.67
C PRO A 32 8.35 23.06 0.84
N LEU A 33 8.31 21.83 1.31
CA LEU A 33 8.05 21.51 2.72
C LEU A 33 9.13 22.07 3.67
N GLU A 34 10.36 22.13 3.20
CA GLU A 34 11.50 22.65 3.97
C GLU A 34 11.27 24.11 4.38
N ASP A 35 10.61 24.89 3.52
CA ASP A 35 10.32 26.31 3.71
C ASP A 35 9.07 26.57 4.58
N LEU A 36 8.33 25.52 4.98
CA LEU A 36 7.17 25.67 5.85
C LEU A 36 7.59 26.15 7.23
N SER A 37 7.17 27.36 7.61
CA SER A 37 7.43 27.94 8.93
C SER A 37 6.13 28.10 9.74
N PHE A 38 6.23 27.97 11.07
CA PHE A 38 5.09 28.16 11.96
C PHE A 38 4.60 29.60 11.97
N ALA A 39 5.49 30.57 11.80
CA ALA A 39 5.15 31.98 11.72
C ALA A 39 4.27 32.28 10.51
N GLU A 40 4.63 31.79 9.33
CA GLU A 40 3.87 31.99 8.11
C GLU A 40 2.55 31.20 8.11
N VAL A 41 2.53 29.99 8.67
CA VAL A 41 1.29 29.24 8.88
C VAL A 41 0.35 29.99 9.83
N ALA A 42 0.88 30.62 10.87
CA ALA A 42 0.10 31.43 11.82
C ALA A 42 -0.51 32.66 11.14
N GLU A 43 0.28 33.37 10.33
CA GLU A 43 -0.15 34.52 9.55
C GLU A 43 -1.26 34.17 8.57
N ASP A 44 -1.06 33.11 7.79
CA ASP A 44 -2.03 32.64 6.79
C ASP A 44 -3.32 32.04 7.43
N ALA A 45 -3.20 31.51 8.64
CA ALA A 45 -4.34 31.01 9.41
C ALA A 45 -5.07 32.13 10.19
N GLY A 46 -4.51 33.33 10.29
CA GLY A 46 -5.06 34.44 11.07
C GLY A 46 -4.99 34.19 12.59
N VAL A 47 -3.98 33.45 13.06
CA VAL A 47 -3.77 33.12 14.48
C VAL A 47 -2.37 33.52 14.96
N GLY A 48 -2.18 33.62 16.28
CA GLY A 48 -0.84 33.85 16.81
C GLY A 48 0.04 32.60 16.72
N GLU A 49 1.35 32.76 16.45
CA GLU A 49 2.33 31.68 16.34
C GLU A 49 2.33 30.75 17.57
N ARG A 50 2.21 31.32 18.78
CA ARG A 50 2.02 30.53 20.02
C ARG A 50 0.80 29.62 19.99
N THR A 51 -0.23 29.99 19.23
CA THR A 51 -1.43 29.17 19.07
C THR A 51 -1.12 27.97 18.18
N VAL A 52 -0.32 28.14 17.13
CA VAL A 52 0.13 27.02 16.30
C VAL A 52 0.95 26.04 17.12
N TYR A 53 1.95 26.50 17.88
CA TYR A 53 2.76 25.64 18.76
C TYR A 53 1.92 24.92 19.84
N ARG A 54 0.88 25.54 20.36
CA ARG A 54 -0.01 24.92 21.34
C ARG A 54 -0.84 23.79 20.75
N HIS A 55 -1.22 23.88 19.47
CA HIS A 55 -1.94 22.81 18.76
C HIS A 55 -1.01 21.75 18.20
N PHE A 56 0.16 22.14 17.75
CA PHE A 56 1.15 21.30 17.08
C PHE A 56 2.56 21.65 17.59
N PRO A 57 3.05 20.93 18.62
CA PRO A 57 4.33 21.25 19.26
C PRO A 57 5.55 21.12 18.34
N THR A 58 5.47 20.29 17.30
CA THR A 58 6.55 20.07 16.34
C THR A 58 6.03 20.11 14.89
N LYS A 59 6.94 20.29 13.93
CA LYS A 59 6.63 20.29 12.49
C LYS A 59 6.06 18.94 12.07
N GLU A 60 6.56 17.85 12.63
CA GLU A 60 6.08 16.48 12.38
C GLU A 60 4.64 16.30 12.89
N ALA A 61 4.33 16.83 14.08
CA ALA A 61 2.97 16.81 14.64
C ALA A 61 1.97 17.60 13.76
N LEU A 62 2.41 18.76 13.24
CA LEU A 62 1.62 19.58 12.33
C LEU A 62 1.34 18.85 11.01
N LEU A 63 2.36 18.25 10.40
CA LEU A 63 2.26 17.54 9.14
C LEU A 63 1.45 16.23 9.27
N GLY A 64 1.63 15.49 10.37
CA GLY A 64 0.81 14.32 10.66
C GLY A 64 -0.68 14.66 10.83
N ALA A 65 -0.97 15.76 11.52
CA ALA A 65 -2.33 16.25 11.68
C ALA A 65 -2.92 16.80 10.37
N PHE A 66 -2.12 17.46 9.54
CA PHE A 66 -2.52 17.91 8.20
C PHE A 66 -2.90 16.73 7.30
N TRP A 67 -2.12 15.65 7.32
CA TRP A 67 -2.45 14.43 6.60
C TRP A 67 -3.81 13.83 7.04
N ALA A 68 -4.02 13.69 8.35
CA ALA A 68 -5.28 13.20 8.90
C ALA A 68 -6.47 14.13 8.55
N TRP A 69 -6.24 15.45 8.56
CA TRP A 69 -7.24 16.45 8.18
C TRP A 69 -7.59 16.39 6.70
N MET A 70 -6.62 16.28 5.80
CA MET A 70 -6.89 16.09 4.36
C MET A 70 -7.80 14.89 4.09
N GLN A 71 -7.57 13.79 4.80
CA GLN A 71 -8.43 12.61 4.71
C GLN A 71 -9.85 12.88 5.21
N SER A 72 -10.01 13.60 6.33
CA SER A 72 -11.31 13.96 6.88
C SER A 72 -12.09 14.94 6.00
N GLU A 73 -11.42 15.93 5.41
CA GLU A 73 -12.00 16.88 4.45
C GLU A 73 -12.45 16.16 3.15
N ALA A 74 -11.69 15.18 2.68
CA ALA A 74 -12.09 14.35 1.53
C ALA A 74 -13.37 13.55 1.85
N ILE A 75 -13.54 13.09 3.09
CA ILE A 75 -14.76 12.43 3.57
C ILE A 75 -15.92 13.42 3.66
N ALA A 76 -15.70 14.61 4.24
CA ALA A 76 -16.73 15.62 4.46
C ALA A 76 -17.26 16.24 3.15
N LYS A 77 -16.38 16.43 2.16
CA LYS A 77 -16.74 16.95 0.82
C LYS A 77 -17.37 15.92 -0.11
N ALA A 78 -17.29 14.64 0.24
CA ALA A 78 -18.04 13.59 -0.45
C ALA A 78 -19.49 13.61 0.02
N GLU A 79 -20.34 14.46 -0.59
CA GLU A 79 -21.80 14.38 -0.39
C GLU A 79 -22.26 12.94 -0.60
N PRO A 80 -23.10 12.38 0.29
CA PRO A 80 -23.73 11.10 0.03
C PRO A 80 -24.54 11.23 -1.27
N PRO A 81 -24.43 10.26 -2.21
CA PRO A 81 -25.18 10.33 -3.45
C PRO A 81 -26.65 10.34 -3.11
N ARG A 82 -27.34 11.46 -3.41
CA ARG A 82 -28.80 11.54 -3.33
C ARG A 82 -29.34 10.49 -4.31
N HIS A 83 -29.89 9.39 -3.74
CA HIS A 83 -30.59 8.32 -4.45
C HIS A 83 -29.85 7.71 -5.67
N ALA A 84 -28.89 6.84 -5.40
CA ALA A 84 -28.55 5.79 -6.34
C ALA A 84 -29.74 4.81 -6.45
N ARG A 85 -30.71 5.12 -7.30
CA ARG A 85 -31.53 4.06 -7.90
C ARG A 85 -30.54 3.13 -8.58
N SER A 86 -30.38 1.93 -7.99
CA SER A 86 -29.51 0.89 -8.52
C SER A 86 -29.91 0.62 -9.96
N ASP A 87 -29.10 1.05 -10.90
CA ASP A 87 -29.33 0.74 -12.30
C ASP A 87 -29.08 -0.78 -12.46
N ARG A 88 -30.17 -1.54 -12.44
CA ARG A 88 -30.19 -3.01 -12.54
C ARG A 88 -29.42 -3.49 -13.76
N ARG A 89 -29.50 -2.73 -14.87
CA ARG A 89 -28.78 -3.03 -16.12
C ARG A 89 -27.25 -2.92 -15.95
N LEU A 90 -26.76 -1.97 -15.16
CA LEU A 90 -25.33 -1.84 -14.87
C LEU A 90 -24.82 -3.00 -14.01
N ARG A 91 -25.62 -3.47 -13.05
CA ARG A 91 -25.28 -4.66 -12.24
C ARG A 91 -25.27 -5.94 -13.08
N GLU A 92 -26.27 -6.14 -13.94
CA GLU A 92 -26.36 -7.29 -14.84
C GLU A 92 -25.20 -7.31 -15.86
N ALA A 93 -24.78 -6.16 -16.39
CA ALA A 93 -23.62 -6.05 -17.28
C ALA A 93 -22.26 -6.33 -16.58
N ILE A 94 -22.17 -6.10 -15.27
CA ILE A 94 -20.97 -6.33 -14.47
C ILE A 94 -20.81 -7.81 -14.09
N THR A 95 -21.90 -8.58 -14.00
CA THR A 95 -21.91 -9.97 -13.55
C THR A 95 -21.78 -11.01 -14.68
N ALA A 96 -21.85 -10.60 -15.95
CA ALA A 96 -21.72 -11.51 -17.08
C ALA A 96 -20.29 -12.11 -17.19
N PRO A 97 -20.13 -13.42 -17.45
CA PRO A 97 -18.82 -14.00 -17.74
C PRO A 97 -18.22 -13.33 -18.97
N ARG A 98 -16.98 -12.87 -18.87
CA ARG A 98 -16.30 -12.12 -19.93
C ARG A 98 -15.09 -12.86 -20.43
N ASP A 99 -14.88 -12.77 -21.73
CA ASP A 99 -13.65 -13.19 -22.39
C ASP A 99 -12.47 -12.39 -21.81
N ALA A 100 -11.71 -13.01 -20.90
CA ALA A 100 -10.57 -12.40 -20.22
C ALA A 100 -9.39 -12.09 -21.18
N GLN A 101 -9.56 -12.42 -22.46
CA GLN A 101 -8.49 -12.36 -23.47
C GLN A 101 -8.49 -11.08 -24.33
N ARG A 102 -9.51 -10.23 -24.20
CA ARG A 102 -9.54 -9.01 -25.02
C ARG A 102 -8.60 -7.92 -24.44
N PRO A 103 -7.68 -7.35 -25.26
CA PRO A 103 -6.90 -6.18 -24.87
C PRO A 103 -7.77 -5.03 -24.36
N MET A 104 -7.38 -4.42 -23.24
CA MET A 104 -8.10 -3.33 -22.59
C MET A 104 -7.14 -2.19 -22.26
N ARG A 105 -7.68 -0.97 -22.17
CA ARG A 105 -6.99 0.18 -21.57
C ARG A 105 -7.31 0.21 -20.08
N ILE A 106 -6.32 -0.08 -19.26
CA ILE A 106 -6.43 -0.19 -17.81
C ILE A 106 -5.73 1.01 -17.17
N MET A 107 -6.44 1.76 -16.34
CA MET A 107 -5.84 2.81 -15.52
C MET A 107 -5.60 2.29 -14.11
N LEU A 108 -4.36 2.40 -13.66
CA LEU A 108 -3.94 2.01 -12.32
C LEU A 108 -3.50 3.26 -11.55
N ALA A 109 -4.21 3.62 -10.48
CA ALA A 109 -3.89 4.76 -9.62
C ALA A 109 -3.26 4.27 -8.32
N THR A 110 -2.07 4.78 -7.98
CA THR A 110 -1.32 4.36 -6.79
C THR A 110 -0.50 5.50 -6.20
N ASP A 111 -0.40 5.53 -4.86
CA ASP A 111 0.51 6.41 -4.12
C ASP A 111 1.84 5.72 -3.79
N ALA A 112 1.96 4.42 -4.09
CA ALA A 112 3.16 3.62 -3.91
C ALA A 112 3.73 3.20 -5.27
N TRP A 113 4.87 3.78 -5.65
CA TRP A 113 5.58 3.51 -6.91
C TRP A 113 7.08 3.74 -6.76
N GLU A 114 7.86 3.36 -7.74
CA GLU A 114 9.29 3.63 -7.78
C GLU A 114 9.61 5.12 -7.52
N PRO A 115 10.69 5.43 -6.80
CA PRO A 115 11.78 4.55 -6.36
C PRO A 115 11.55 3.85 -4.99
N GLN A 116 10.35 3.81 -4.45
CA GLN A 116 10.06 3.10 -3.20
C GLN A 116 10.30 1.58 -3.38
N VAL A 117 10.92 0.96 -2.37
CA VAL A 117 11.15 -0.50 -2.35
C VAL A 117 10.27 -1.12 -1.28
N ASN A 118 9.11 -1.64 -1.68
CA ASN A 118 8.19 -2.34 -0.81
C ASN A 118 7.33 -3.36 -1.58
N GLY A 119 6.59 -4.20 -0.88
CA GLY A 119 5.77 -5.25 -1.48
C GLY A 119 4.66 -4.76 -2.38
N VAL A 120 4.12 -3.55 -2.14
CA VAL A 120 3.08 -2.95 -2.99
C VAL A 120 3.66 -2.59 -4.35
N VAL A 121 4.77 -1.85 -4.36
CA VAL A 121 5.47 -1.44 -5.59
C VAL A 121 5.85 -2.67 -6.41
N ARG A 122 6.51 -3.68 -5.80
CA ARG A 122 6.87 -4.93 -6.47
C ARG A 122 5.67 -5.63 -7.10
N THR A 123 4.56 -5.74 -6.35
CA THR A 123 3.33 -6.36 -6.86
C THR A 123 2.80 -5.61 -8.07
N LEU A 124 2.65 -4.29 -7.96
CA LEU A 124 2.05 -3.48 -9.02
C LEU A 124 2.93 -3.43 -10.26
N THR A 125 4.25 -3.28 -10.10
CA THR A 125 5.20 -3.27 -11.24
C THR A 125 5.16 -4.59 -12.00
N ARG A 126 5.18 -5.73 -11.28
CA ARG A 126 5.11 -7.05 -11.92
C ARG A 126 3.76 -7.29 -12.61
N VAL A 127 2.66 -6.92 -11.95
CA VAL A 127 1.32 -7.05 -12.55
C VAL A 127 1.19 -6.18 -13.80
N VAL A 128 1.70 -4.94 -13.80
CA VAL A 128 1.71 -4.08 -14.98
C VAL A 128 2.49 -4.74 -16.12
N SER A 129 3.70 -5.25 -15.85
CA SER A 129 4.50 -5.96 -16.86
C SER A 129 3.75 -7.18 -17.45
N GLU A 130 3.09 -7.99 -16.62
CA GLU A 130 2.31 -9.14 -17.09
C GLU A 130 1.08 -8.70 -17.89
N LEU A 131 0.38 -7.63 -17.46
CA LEU A 131 -0.77 -7.09 -18.19
C LEU A 131 -0.36 -6.60 -19.59
N GLU A 132 0.77 -5.92 -19.70
CA GLU A 132 1.33 -5.47 -20.99
C GLU A 132 1.74 -6.66 -21.86
N ALA A 133 2.37 -7.69 -21.28
CA ALA A 133 2.67 -8.96 -21.97
C ALA A 133 1.39 -9.73 -22.40
N MET A 134 0.24 -9.50 -21.74
CA MET A 134 -1.07 -9.99 -22.14
C MET A 134 -1.72 -9.13 -23.24
N GLY A 135 -1.08 -8.07 -23.69
CA GLY A 135 -1.58 -7.16 -24.72
C GLY A 135 -2.50 -6.04 -24.22
N HIS A 136 -2.64 -5.87 -22.90
CA HIS A 136 -3.34 -4.70 -22.34
C HIS A 136 -2.48 -3.44 -22.44
N THR A 137 -3.11 -2.28 -22.52
CA THR A 137 -2.43 -0.99 -22.39
C THR A 137 -2.66 -0.46 -20.98
N VAL A 138 -1.60 -0.23 -20.22
CA VAL A 138 -1.71 0.22 -18.82
C VAL A 138 -1.19 1.64 -18.68
N GLU A 139 -2.00 2.53 -18.13
CA GLU A 139 -1.59 3.87 -17.69
C GLU A 139 -1.49 3.86 -16.17
N VAL A 140 -0.29 4.07 -15.64
CA VAL A 140 -0.05 4.16 -14.20
C VAL A 140 0.01 5.61 -13.77
N ILE A 141 -0.85 5.99 -12.82
CA ILE A 141 -0.81 7.30 -12.17
C ILE A 141 -0.13 7.13 -10.82
N HIS A 142 1.03 7.81 -10.64
CA HIS A 142 1.89 7.62 -9.48
C HIS A 142 2.57 8.92 -9.02
N PRO A 143 3.12 9.00 -7.78
CA PRO A 143 3.64 10.23 -7.19
C PRO A 143 4.73 10.92 -8.00
N GLY A 144 5.57 10.19 -8.72
CA GLY A 144 6.66 10.75 -9.54
C GLY A 144 6.21 11.68 -10.68
N GLN A 145 4.91 11.75 -10.95
CA GLN A 145 4.31 12.61 -11.99
C GLN A 145 3.79 13.95 -11.45
N PHE A 146 3.90 14.20 -10.13
CA PHE A 146 3.33 15.34 -9.44
C PHE A 146 4.36 16.03 -8.53
N LYS A 147 4.00 17.19 -8.03
CA LYS A 147 4.72 17.79 -6.90
C LYS A 147 4.50 16.92 -5.67
N THR A 148 5.56 16.62 -4.95
CA THR A 148 5.51 15.76 -3.77
C THR A 148 6.27 16.38 -2.61
N PHE A 149 5.89 15.98 -1.38
CA PHE A 149 6.70 16.18 -0.18
C PHE A 149 6.98 14.83 0.50
N PRO A 150 8.12 14.68 1.19
CA PRO A 150 8.44 13.47 1.92
C PRO A 150 7.55 13.32 3.16
N LEU A 151 7.10 12.10 3.45
CA LEU A 151 6.38 11.83 4.68
C LEU A 151 7.34 11.94 5.89
N PRO A 152 6.98 12.68 6.96
CA PRO A 152 7.77 12.69 8.20
C PRO A 152 8.05 11.27 8.68
N THR A 153 9.28 10.99 9.13
CA THR A 153 9.80 9.67 9.54
C THR A 153 10.00 8.65 8.42
N TYR A 154 9.49 8.88 7.20
CA TYR A 154 9.62 8.01 6.02
C TYR A 154 9.88 8.85 4.77
N ALA A 155 11.05 9.47 4.71
CA ALA A 155 11.44 10.38 3.61
C ALA A 155 11.37 9.74 2.21
N GLU A 156 11.44 8.41 2.14
CA GLU A 156 11.26 7.64 0.92
C GLU A 156 9.81 7.57 0.43
N ILE A 157 8.83 7.81 1.32
CA ILE A 157 7.41 7.88 0.95
C ILE A 157 7.10 9.32 0.57
N LYS A 158 6.84 9.54 -0.72
CA LYS A 158 6.51 10.84 -1.26
C LYS A 158 4.99 10.99 -1.41
N VAL A 159 4.45 12.01 -0.78
CA VAL A 159 3.02 12.34 -0.82
C VAL A 159 2.77 13.37 -1.91
N ALA A 160 1.93 13.06 -2.87
CA ALA A 160 1.59 13.96 -3.99
C ALA A 160 0.54 15.01 -3.57
N ILE A 161 0.67 16.23 -4.09
CA ILE A 161 -0.24 17.35 -3.84
C ILE A 161 -0.79 17.93 -5.12
N GLY A 162 -1.96 18.61 -5.06
CA GLY A 162 -2.58 19.22 -6.22
C GLY A 162 -2.99 18.22 -7.31
N VAL A 163 -3.30 16.99 -6.94
CA VAL A 163 -3.41 15.86 -7.89
C VAL A 163 -4.74 15.77 -8.63
N TYR A 164 -5.82 16.42 -8.14
CA TYR A 164 -7.16 16.17 -8.66
C TYR A 164 -7.31 16.53 -10.14
N GLU A 165 -6.99 17.76 -10.52
CA GLU A 165 -7.11 18.23 -11.90
C GLU A 165 -6.16 17.47 -12.85
N PRO A 166 -4.87 17.29 -12.53
CA PRO A 166 -3.99 16.51 -13.39
C PRO A 166 -4.42 15.05 -13.56
N VAL A 167 -4.92 14.39 -12.52
CA VAL A 167 -5.48 13.03 -12.62
C VAL A 167 -6.72 13.05 -13.52
N GLN A 168 -7.60 14.02 -13.36
CA GLN A 168 -8.79 14.16 -14.22
C GLN A 168 -8.43 14.32 -15.70
N GLU A 169 -7.41 15.14 -16.02
CA GLU A 169 -6.95 15.29 -17.41
C GLU A 169 -6.38 13.99 -17.98
N ARG A 170 -5.65 13.19 -17.17
CA ARG A 170 -5.18 11.88 -17.60
C ARG A 170 -6.33 10.91 -17.87
N PHE A 171 -7.38 10.89 -17.04
CA PHE A 171 -8.59 10.11 -17.31
C PHE A 171 -9.23 10.49 -18.65
N LYS A 172 -9.30 11.80 -18.97
CA LYS A 172 -9.85 12.28 -20.24
C LYS A 172 -8.98 11.93 -21.44
N ALA A 173 -7.66 11.99 -21.28
CA ALA A 173 -6.71 11.68 -22.34
C ALA A 173 -6.64 10.17 -22.64
N PHE A 174 -6.57 9.36 -21.58
CA PHE A 174 -6.42 7.91 -21.70
C PHE A 174 -7.75 7.21 -21.98
N GLU A 175 -8.89 7.73 -21.55
CA GLU A 175 -10.23 7.13 -21.71
C GLU A 175 -10.25 5.64 -21.27
N PRO A 176 -9.96 5.32 -19.99
CA PRO A 176 -9.80 3.94 -19.55
C PRO A 176 -11.07 3.11 -19.75
N GLU A 177 -10.87 1.81 -20.00
CA GLU A 177 -11.94 0.81 -20.03
C GLU A 177 -12.16 0.19 -18.67
N ALA A 178 -11.11 0.08 -17.86
CA ALA A 178 -11.16 -0.36 -16.48
C ALA A 178 -10.27 0.51 -15.61
N VAL A 179 -10.68 0.73 -14.37
CA VAL A 179 -9.93 1.51 -13.38
C VAL A 179 -9.68 0.66 -12.15
N HIS A 180 -8.42 0.62 -11.71
CA HIS A 180 -8.02 0.05 -10.45
C HIS A 180 -7.32 1.10 -9.58
N ILE A 181 -7.76 1.23 -8.33
CA ILE A 181 -7.17 2.13 -7.34
C ILE A 181 -6.47 1.28 -6.29
N ALA A 182 -5.15 1.28 -6.32
CA ALA A 182 -4.35 0.35 -5.54
C ALA A 182 -4.05 0.84 -4.12
N THR A 183 -4.14 2.15 -3.86
CA THR A 183 -3.80 2.75 -2.55
C THR A 183 -4.77 3.86 -2.17
N GLU A 184 -4.81 4.19 -0.88
CA GLU A 184 -5.79 5.08 -0.26
C GLU A 184 -5.25 6.51 -0.04
N GLY A 185 -4.11 6.85 -0.66
CA GLY A 185 -3.48 8.16 -0.57
C GLY A 185 -4.11 9.22 -1.49
N PRO A 186 -3.47 10.39 -1.67
CA PRO A 186 -4.03 11.51 -2.44
C PRO A 186 -4.39 11.16 -3.87
N ILE A 187 -3.55 10.36 -4.56
CA ILE A 187 -3.82 9.93 -5.94
C ILE A 187 -5.02 8.98 -5.97
N GLY A 188 -5.04 8.01 -5.04
CA GLY A 188 -6.17 7.10 -4.90
C GLY A 188 -7.47 7.84 -4.58
N LEU A 189 -7.43 8.85 -3.71
CA LEU A 189 -8.59 9.72 -3.40
C LEU A 189 -9.08 10.50 -4.60
N ALA A 190 -8.16 11.10 -5.39
CA ALA A 190 -8.51 11.82 -6.60
C ALA A 190 -9.16 10.90 -7.64
N ALA A 191 -8.56 9.74 -7.91
CA ALA A 191 -9.12 8.75 -8.82
C ALA A 191 -10.49 8.25 -8.37
N ARG A 192 -10.64 7.93 -7.06
CA ARG A 192 -11.92 7.53 -6.45
C ARG A 192 -12.99 8.60 -6.63
N ARG A 193 -12.66 9.86 -6.35
CA ARG A 193 -13.59 10.98 -6.50
C ARG A 193 -14.05 11.10 -7.96
N ILE A 194 -13.13 11.05 -8.91
CA ILE A 194 -13.44 11.10 -10.35
C ILE A 194 -14.36 9.93 -10.74
N CYS A 195 -14.05 8.71 -10.32
CA CYS A 195 -14.86 7.53 -10.62
C CYS A 195 -16.29 7.66 -10.05
N VAL A 196 -16.43 8.15 -8.81
CA VAL A 196 -17.74 8.37 -8.18
C VAL A 196 -18.54 9.48 -8.89
N GLU A 197 -17.91 10.63 -9.15
CA GLU A 197 -18.55 11.76 -9.83
C GLU A 197 -18.98 11.39 -11.26
N TRP A 198 -18.15 10.64 -11.97
CA TRP A 198 -18.41 10.24 -13.36
C TRP A 198 -19.17 8.93 -13.47
N LYS A 199 -19.47 8.26 -12.36
CA LYS A 199 -20.13 6.95 -12.31
C LYS A 199 -19.37 5.87 -13.09
N LEU A 200 -18.05 5.95 -13.10
CA LEU A 200 -17.20 4.91 -13.66
C LEU A 200 -17.08 3.76 -12.67
N PRO A 201 -17.28 2.50 -13.10
CA PRO A 201 -16.98 1.35 -12.26
C PRO A 201 -15.46 1.30 -12.00
N PHE A 202 -15.07 0.91 -10.80
CA PHE A 202 -13.67 0.73 -10.44
C PHE A 202 -13.50 -0.35 -9.39
N THR A 203 -12.30 -0.86 -9.30
CA THR A 203 -11.87 -1.82 -8.29
C THR A 203 -10.81 -1.20 -7.38
N THR A 204 -10.66 -1.76 -6.19
CA THR A 204 -9.64 -1.35 -5.23
C THR A 204 -8.89 -2.57 -4.69
N SER A 205 -7.75 -2.36 -4.07
CA SER A 205 -7.02 -3.41 -3.34
C SER A 205 -6.65 -2.95 -1.94
N TYR A 206 -6.53 -3.93 -1.03
CA TYR A 206 -6.07 -3.73 0.33
C TYR A 206 -4.67 -4.34 0.45
N HIS A 207 -3.65 -3.49 0.47
CA HIS A 207 -2.26 -3.92 0.50
C HIS A 207 -1.62 -3.82 1.88
N THR A 208 -2.07 -2.88 2.71
CA THR A 208 -1.43 -2.55 3.97
C THR A 208 -2.47 -2.44 5.07
N ARG A 209 -2.18 -2.94 6.25
CA ARG A 209 -2.98 -2.76 7.47
C ARG A 209 -2.87 -1.31 7.96
N PHE A 210 -3.36 -0.40 7.12
CA PHE A 210 -3.24 1.04 7.33
C PHE A 210 -3.81 1.51 8.68
N PRO A 211 -4.97 1.02 9.16
CA PRO A 211 -5.50 1.39 10.47
C PRO A 211 -4.51 1.09 11.61
N GLU A 212 -3.91 -0.09 11.62
CA GLU A 212 -2.92 -0.52 12.62
C GLU A 212 -1.64 0.30 12.52
N TYR A 213 -1.21 0.56 11.29
CA TYR A 213 0.00 1.36 11.02
C TYR A 213 -0.12 2.79 11.55
N VAL A 214 -1.27 3.42 11.35
CA VAL A 214 -1.56 4.78 11.80
C VAL A 214 -1.77 4.80 13.32
N SER A 215 -2.54 3.87 13.87
CA SER A 215 -2.83 3.78 15.31
C SER A 215 -1.56 3.54 16.14
N ALA A 216 -0.58 2.79 15.61
CA ALA A 216 0.70 2.57 16.29
C ALA A 216 1.58 3.83 16.39
N ARG A 217 1.31 4.87 15.58
CA ARG A 217 2.15 6.08 15.46
C ARG A 217 1.45 7.37 15.88
N LEU A 218 0.15 7.40 15.75
CA LEU A 218 -0.68 8.54 16.09
C LEU A 218 -1.75 8.12 17.11
N PRO A 219 -2.15 8.98 18.04
CA PRO A 219 -3.20 8.67 19.00
C PRO A 219 -4.59 8.71 18.35
N LEU A 220 -4.75 7.95 17.26
CA LEU A 220 -6.00 7.79 16.53
C LEU A 220 -6.63 6.43 16.89
N PRO A 221 -7.91 6.41 17.26
CA PRO A 221 -8.60 5.14 17.50
C PRO A 221 -8.58 4.25 16.26
N LEU A 222 -8.27 2.98 16.43
CA LEU A 222 -8.26 1.97 15.36
C LEU A 222 -9.59 1.95 14.58
N ALA A 223 -10.71 2.17 15.29
CA ALA A 223 -12.04 2.26 14.69
C ALA A 223 -12.18 3.39 13.67
N ALA A 224 -11.51 4.53 13.88
CA ALA A 224 -11.52 5.65 12.94
C ALA A 224 -10.77 5.28 11.64
N GLY A 225 -9.63 4.59 11.76
CA GLY A 225 -8.90 4.06 10.62
C GLY A 225 -9.76 3.10 9.78
N TYR A 226 -10.42 2.14 10.42
CA TYR A 226 -11.33 1.23 9.72
C TYR A 226 -12.57 1.91 9.14
N ALA A 227 -13.09 2.97 9.76
CA ALA A 227 -14.18 3.77 9.21
C ALA A 227 -13.76 4.48 7.91
N TYR A 228 -12.56 5.07 7.88
CA TYR A 228 -11.97 5.66 6.68
C TYR A 228 -11.80 4.62 5.57
N MET A 229 -11.18 3.48 5.86
CA MET A 229 -10.97 2.41 4.90
C MET A 229 -12.30 1.89 4.33
N LYS A 230 -13.31 1.67 5.16
CA LYS A 230 -14.65 1.29 4.71
C LYS A 230 -15.29 2.34 3.80
N TRP A 231 -15.19 3.60 4.16
CA TRP A 231 -15.68 4.69 3.33
C TRP A 231 -14.97 4.73 1.98
N PHE A 232 -13.64 4.57 1.98
CA PHE A 232 -12.85 4.59 0.76
C PHE A 232 -13.24 3.48 -0.21
N HIS A 233 -13.32 2.24 0.28
CA HIS A 233 -13.59 1.07 -0.55
C HIS A 233 -15.09 0.83 -0.84
N LYS A 234 -16.00 1.44 -0.08
CA LYS A 234 -17.45 1.20 -0.21
C LYS A 234 -18.01 1.34 -1.63
N PRO A 235 -17.62 2.35 -2.46
CA PRO A 235 -18.16 2.51 -3.80
C PRO A 235 -17.46 1.61 -4.84
N SER A 236 -16.37 0.91 -4.50
CA SER A 236 -15.71 -0.02 -5.41
C SER A 236 -16.58 -1.23 -5.67
N GLY A 237 -16.56 -1.71 -6.90
CA GLY A 237 -17.28 -2.92 -7.25
C GLY A 237 -16.64 -4.18 -6.71
N ARG A 238 -15.30 -4.20 -6.56
CA ARG A 238 -14.53 -5.26 -5.90
C ARG A 238 -13.38 -4.66 -5.11
N LEU A 239 -13.16 -5.22 -3.91
CA LEU A 239 -12.00 -5.02 -3.08
C LEU A 239 -11.10 -6.26 -3.15
N MET A 240 -9.95 -6.15 -3.78
CA MET A 240 -9.01 -7.25 -3.97
C MET A 240 -8.11 -7.43 -2.74
N VAL A 241 -8.01 -8.65 -2.23
CA VAL A 241 -7.30 -9.00 -1.00
C VAL A 241 -6.41 -10.22 -1.23
N ALA A 242 -5.21 -10.20 -0.66
CA ALA A 242 -4.18 -11.17 -0.99
C ALA A 242 -4.40 -12.56 -0.35
N THR A 243 -4.97 -12.62 0.85
CA THR A 243 -5.06 -13.87 1.62
C THR A 243 -6.45 -14.13 2.18
N PRO A 244 -6.81 -15.41 2.42
CA PRO A 244 -8.05 -15.80 3.09
C PRO A 244 -8.22 -15.14 4.46
N THR A 245 -7.17 -15.13 5.29
CA THR A 245 -7.22 -14.52 6.61
C THR A 245 -7.54 -13.04 6.58
N MET A 246 -6.91 -12.27 5.67
CA MET A 246 -7.23 -10.85 5.50
C MET A 246 -8.67 -10.65 5.01
N ARG A 247 -9.16 -11.53 4.15
CA ARG A 247 -10.56 -11.51 3.69
C ARG A 247 -11.54 -11.69 4.85
N GLU A 248 -11.26 -12.65 5.75
CA GLU A 248 -12.09 -12.89 6.93
C GLU A 248 -12.04 -11.72 7.91
N GLU A 249 -10.85 -11.17 8.16
CA GLU A 249 -10.65 -10.02 9.03
C GLU A 249 -11.43 -8.80 8.52
N LEU A 250 -11.28 -8.44 7.25
CA LEU A 250 -12.01 -7.34 6.64
C LEU A 250 -13.53 -7.60 6.62
N SER A 251 -13.96 -8.84 6.41
CA SER A 251 -15.39 -9.21 6.47
C SER A 251 -15.95 -8.98 7.88
N ARG A 252 -15.21 -9.35 8.93
CA ARG A 252 -15.59 -9.07 10.34
C ARG A 252 -15.68 -7.57 10.63
N HIS A 253 -14.84 -6.76 9.99
CA HIS A 253 -14.93 -5.29 10.05
C HIS A 253 -16.04 -4.70 9.16
N GLY A 254 -16.83 -5.53 8.46
CA GLY A 254 -17.98 -5.11 7.66
C GLY A 254 -17.66 -4.59 6.27
N PHE A 255 -16.48 -4.94 5.72
CA PHE A 255 -16.18 -4.72 4.30
C PHE A 255 -17.00 -5.68 3.45
N ARG A 256 -17.35 -5.24 2.24
CA ARG A 256 -18.15 -6.00 1.29
C ARG A 256 -17.45 -6.06 -0.07
N ASN A 257 -17.93 -6.94 -0.95
CA ASN A 257 -17.40 -7.12 -2.30
C ASN A 257 -15.92 -7.52 -2.33
N ILE A 258 -15.46 -8.26 -1.31
CA ILE A 258 -14.09 -8.72 -1.20
C ILE A 258 -13.88 -9.87 -2.19
N SER A 259 -12.80 -9.80 -2.97
CA SER A 259 -12.37 -10.84 -3.89
C SER A 259 -10.90 -11.21 -3.67
N ALA A 260 -10.59 -12.48 -3.92
CA ALA A 260 -9.22 -12.97 -3.83
C ALA A 260 -8.38 -12.41 -4.98
N TRP A 261 -7.14 -12.03 -4.66
CA TRP A 261 -6.13 -11.65 -5.62
C TRP A 261 -4.75 -12.01 -5.04
N SER A 262 -4.26 -13.18 -5.39
CA SER A 262 -3.02 -13.74 -4.89
C SER A 262 -1.79 -12.94 -5.36
N ARG A 263 -0.61 -13.46 -5.07
CA ARG A 263 0.69 -12.90 -5.48
C ARG A 263 1.43 -13.95 -6.29
N GLY A 264 2.47 -13.52 -6.97
CA GLY A 264 3.39 -14.41 -7.67
C GLY A 264 4.82 -14.28 -7.12
N VAL A 265 5.66 -15.19 -7.55
CA VAL A 265 7.11 -15.14 -7.34
C VAL A 265 7.83 -15.45 -8.66
N ASP A 266 9.01 -14.87 -8.83
CA ASP A 266 9.88 -15.11 -9.97
C ASP A 266 10.80 -16.30 -9.66
N THR A 267 10.37 -17.49 -10.04
CA THR A 267 11.09 -18.74 -9.77
C THR A 267 12.34 -18.95 -10.67
N GLU A 268 12.50 -18.16 -11.71
CA GLU A 268 13.72 -18.14 -12.50
C GLU A 268 14.81 -17.30 -11.81
N HIS A 269 14.40 -16.17 -11.23
CA HIS A 269 15.28 -15.30 -10.48
C HIS A 269 15.63 -15.85 -9.09
N PHE A 270 14.63 -16.35 -8.36
CA PHE A 270 14.81 -17.00 -7.05
C PHE A 270 14.77 -18.51 -7.26
N HIS A 271 15.94 -19.15 -7.18
CA HIS A 271 16.11 -20.60 -7.37
C HIS A 271 17.14 -21.15 -6.36
N PRO A 272 17.10 -22.44 -6.06
CA PRO A 272 18.11 -23.09 -5.24
C PRO A 272 19.51 -22.87 -5.83
N ARG A 273 20.51 -22.77 -4.96
CA ARG A 273 21.90 -22.63 -5.37
C ARG A 273 22.29 -23.79 -6.28
N ARG A 274 22.87 -23.50 -7.43
CA ARG A 274 23.44 -24.46 -8.36
C ARG A 274 24.89 -24.78 -7.96
N ASP A 275 25.39 -25.95 -8.31
CA ASP A 275 26.74 -26.38 -7.93
C ASP A 275 27.84 -25.41 -8.37
N ALA A 276 27.67 -24.76 -9.53
CA ALA A 276 28.61 -23.78 -10.05
C ALA A 276 28.53 -22.40 -9.37
N GLU A 277 27.53 -22.14 -8.54
CA GLU A 277 27.33 -20.86 -7.87
C GLU A 277 28.05 -20.85 -6.50
N PRO A 278 28.73 -19.74 -6.14
CA PRO A 278 29.43 -19.67 -4.87
C PRO A 278 28.47 -19.70 -3.68
N ASP A 279 28.90 -20.36 -2.60
CA ASP A 279 28.24 -20.20 -1.31
C ASP A 279 28.74 -18.90 -0.66
N ILE A 280 27.89 -17.87 -0.64
CA ILE A 280 28.23 -16.56 -0.09
C ILE A 280 28.37 -16.53 1.43
N PHE A 281 28.05 -17.63 2.11
CA PHE A 281 28.17 -17.83 3.55
C PHE A 281 29.18 -18.91 3.93
N ALA A 282 30.05 -19.33 3.01
CA ALA A 282 31.02 -20.40 3.22
C ALA A 282 31.99 -20.14 4.41
N ASP A 283 32.19 -18.87 4.75
CA ASP A 283 33.02 -18.41 5.86
C ASP A 283 32.29 -18.31 7.20
N LEU A 284 30.98 -18.56 7.23
CA LEU A 284 30.15 -18.41 8.42
C LEU A 284 29.77 -19.78 9.02
N PRO A 285 29.68 -19.90 10.37
CA PRO A 285 29.17 -21.10 11.00
C PRO A 285 27.74 -21.42 10.59
N ARG A 286 27.50 -22.65 10.15
CA ARG A 286 26.16 -23.16 9.83
C ARG A 286 25.44 -23.71 11.05
N PRO A 287 24.07 -23.73 11.04
CA PRO A 287 23.18 -23.33 9.97
C PRO A 287 23.05 -21.79 9.85
N ILE A 288 22.66 -21.29 8.68
CA ILE A 288 22.41 -19.87 8.38
C ILE A 288 20.91 -19.58 8.53
N PHE A 289 20.57 -18.76 9.50
CA PHE A 289 19.21 -18.22 9.68
C PHE A 289 19.13 -16.81 9.08
N LEU A 290 18.36 -16.65 8.02
CA LEU A 290 18.28 -15.43 7.23
C LEU A 290 16.96 -14.69 7.51
N ASN A 291 17.04 -13.36 7.71
CA ASN A 291 15.91 -12.47 7.57
C ASN A 291 16.18 -11.45 6.45
N VAL A 292 15.17 -11.18 5.63
CA VAL A 292 15.23 -10.18 4.57
C VAL A 292 14.02 -9.25 4.71
N GLY A 293 14.30 -7.97 4.79
CA GLY A 293 13.26 -6.96 4.88
C GLY A 293 13.76 -5.63 5.46
N ARG A 294 12.82 -4.71 5.60
CA ARG A 294 13.10 -3.44 6.24
C ARG A 294 13.37 -3.65 7.74
N VAL A 295 14.47 -3.12 8.23
CA VAL A 295 14.84 -3.20 9.66
C VAL A 295 14.11 -2.10 10.43
N ALA A 296 12.86 -2.39 10.82
CA ALA A 296 11.96 -1.44 11.46
C ALA A 296 11.06 -2.13 12.50
N VAL A 297 10.50 -1.36 13.42
CA VAL A 297 9.69 -1.85 14.56
C VAL A 297 8.57 -2.78 14.11
N GLU A 298 7.87 -2.41 13.05
CA GLU A 298 6.76 -3.20 12.50
C GLU A 298 7.17 -4.57 11.94
N LYS A 299 8.46 -4.76 11.66
CA LYS A 299 9.00 -6.05 11.18
C LYS A 299 9.49 -6.94 12.30
N ASN A 300 9.51 -6.43 13.54
CA ASN A 300 9.81 -7.22 14.75
C ASN A 300 11.14 -8.00 14.66
N ILE A 301 12.16 -7.38 14.00
CA ILE A 301 13.46 -8.05 13.74
C ILE A 301 14.14 -8.45 15.04
N GLU A 302 13.95 -7.69 16.11
CA GLU A 302 14.55 -7.96 17.41
C GLU A 302 14.13 -9.32 17.96
N ALA A 303 12.89 -9.74 17.74
CA ALA A 303 12.42 -11.07 18.17
C ALA A 303 13.22 -12.22 17.50
N PHE A 304 13.76 -12.01 16.31
CA PHE A 304 14.63 -12.97 15.63
C PHE A 304 16.09 -12.89 16.13
N VAL A 305 16.67 -11.66 16.15
CA VAL A 305 18.10 -11.52 16.45
C VAL A 305 18.43 -11.84 17.92
N ALA A 306 17.43 -11.73 18.81
CA ALA A 306 17.55 -12.10 20.23
C ALA A 306 17.51 -13.63 20.48
N LEU A 307 17.06 -14.45 19.51
CA LEU A 307 16.98 -15.90 19.70
C LEU A 307 18.37 -16.52 19.93
N ASP A 308 18.41 -17.49 20.82
CA ASP A 308 19.57 -18.40 20.99
C ASP A 308 19.44 -19.52 19.95
N LEU A 309 20.13 -19.37 18.82
CA LEU A 309 20.15 -20.32 17.70
C LEU A 309 21.57 -20.79 17.46
N PRO A 310 21.77 -22.07 17.08
CA PRO A 310 23.08 -22.55 16.61
C PRO A 310 23.45 -21.86 15.28
N GLY A 311 24.74 -21.70 15.00
CA GLY A 311 25.19 -21.13 13.73
C GLY A 311 25.05 -19.60 13.64
N THR A 312 24.71 -19.09 12.47
CA THR A 312 24.79 -17.66 12.19
C THR A 312 23.42 -17.05 11.86
N LYS A 313 23.10 -15.93 12.50
CA LYS A 313 21.95 -15.10 12.16
C LYS A 313 22.38 -14.00 11.19
N VAL A 314 21.69 -13.90 10.05
CA VAL A 314 21.96 -12.92 8.99
C VAL A 314 20.73 -12.04 8.76
N VAL A 315 20.91 -10.73 8.74
CA VAL A 315 19.86 -9.75 8.45
C VAL A 315 20.23 -8.94 7.21
N VAL A 316 19.32 -8.92 6.23
CA VAL A 316 19.47 -8.20 4.96
C VAL A 316 18.38 -7.14 4.86
N GLY A 317 18.78 -5.89 4.65
CA GLY A 317 17.88 -4.77 4.40
C GLY A 317 18.29 -3.48 5.09
N PRO A 318 17.73 -2.35 4.66
CA PRO A 318 17.88 -1.06 5.31
C PRO A 318 16.78 -0.84 6.35
N GLY A 319 16.96 0.12 7.25
CA GLY A 319 15.87 0.56 8.11
C GLY A 319 16.31 1.38 9.31
N PRO A 320 15.36 2.06 9.96
CA PRO A 320 15.66 3.00 11.04
C PRO A 320 16.23 2.33 12.31
N GLN A 321 15.98 1.03 12.53
CA GLN A 321 16.52 0.29 13.68
C GLN A 321 17.86 -0.39 13.41
N LEU A 322 18.44 -0.25 12.21
CA LEU A 322 19.62 -1.01 11.81
C LEU A 322 20.82 -0.74 12.74
N ASP A 323 21.14 0.51 13.03
CA ASP A 323 22.31 0.86 13.84
C ASP A 323 22.10 0.49 15.31
N GLU A 324 20.89 0.66 15.84
CA GLU A 324 20.52 0.22 17.18
C GLU A 324 20.69 -1.29 17.36
N LEU A 325 20.15 -2.09 16.43
CA LEU A 325 20.24 -3.55 16.50
C LEU A 325 21.66 -4.05 16.28
N LYS A 326 22.46 -3.42 15.43
CA LYS A 326 23.89 -3.74 15.27
C LYS A 326 24.66 -3.51 16.57
N ALA A 327 24.41 -2.42 17.26
CA ALA A 327 25.06 -2.13 18.53
C ALA A 327 24.66 -3.10 19.64
N LYS A 328 23.36 -3.47 19.67
CA LYS A 328 22.81 -4.35 20.70
C LYS A 328 23.13 -5.84 20.47
N TYR A 329 23.29 -6.27 19.22
CA TYR A 329 23.51 -7.67 18.81
C TYR A 329 24.75 -7.80 17.90
N PRO A 330 25.98 -7.56 18.41
CA PRO A 330 27.21 -7.54 17.60
C PRO A 330 27.56 -8.91 16.99
N GLN A 331 26.99 -10.01 17.49
CA GLN A 331 27.16 -11.36 16.98
C GLN A 331 26.30 -11.66 15.74
N VAL A 332 25.37 -10.76 15.38
CA VAL A 332 24.50 -10.92 14.20
C VAL A 332 25.15 -10.28 12.98
N VAL A 333 25.10 -10.96 11.84
CA VAL A 333 25.66 -10.47 10.59
C VAL A 333 24.64 -9.59 9.84
N PHE A 334 24.87 -8.30 9.77
CA PHE A 334 24.02 -7.37 9.03
C PHE A 334 24.66 -7.04 7.68
N ARG A 335 24.05 -7.47 6.57
CA ARG A 335 24.57 -7.32 5.20
C ARG A 335 24.09 -6.06 4.47
N GLY A 336 23.22 -5.26 5.11
CA GLY A 336 22.61 -4.07 4.49
C GLY A 336 21.65 -4.41 3.34
N PRO A 337 21.25 -3.41 2.52
CA PRO A 337 20.31 -3.63 1.42
C PRO A 337 20.94 -4.47 0.31
N LYS A 338 20.16 -5.41 -0.23
CA LYS A 338 20.53 -6.29 -1.33
C LYS A 338 19.44 -6.31 -2.40
N SER A 339 19.83 -6.55 -3.66
CA SER A 339 18.89 -6.61 -4.79
C SER A 339 19.41 -7.56 -5.88
N GLY A 340 18.56 -7.88 -6.85
CA GLY A 340 18.93 -8.72 -8.00
C GLY A 340 19.56 -10.04 -7.59
N ALA A 341 20.58 -10.47 -8.32
CA ALA A 341 21.26 -11.76 -8.10
C ALA A 341 21.90 -11.89 -6.70
N ASP A 342 22.38 -10.77 -6.13
CA ASP A 342 22.95 -10.78 -4.78
C ASP A 342 21.87 -11.12 -3.72
N LEU A 343 20.67 -10.57 -3.85
CA LEU A 343 19.54 -10.93 -2.98
C LEU A 343 19.12 -12.40 -3.17
N ALA A 344 19.04 -12.87 -4.40
CA ALA A 344 18.70 -14.26 -4.70
C ALA A 344 19.72 -15.25 -4.09
N ALA A 345 21.02 -14.93 -4.18
CA ALA A 345 22.07 -15.73 -3.55
C ALA A 345 21.93 -15.79 -2.02
N HIS A 346 21.50 -14.70 -1.36
CA HIS A 346 21.27 -14.73 0.09
C HIS A 346 20.16 -15.72 0.47
N TYR A 347 19.05 -15.77 -0.27
CA TYR A 347 18.04 -16.78 -0.04
C TYR A 347 18.55 -18.19 -0.34
N ALA A 348 19.19 -18.40 -1.50
CA ALA A 348 19.60 -19.72 -1.95
C ALA A 348 20.65 -20.39 -1.06
N CYS A 349 21.55 -19.59 -0.44
CA CYS A 349 22.59 -20.05 0.45
C CYS A 349 22.18 -20.16 1.92
N ALA A 350 21.00 -19.69 2.31
CA ALA A 350 20.49 -19.82 3.68
C ALA A 350 19.90 -21.21 3.94
N ASP A 351 19.93 -21.62 5.21
CA ASP A 351 19.35 -22.89 5.66
C ASP A 351 17.89 -22.71 6.09
N VAL A 352 17.55 -21.59 6.73
CA VAL A 352 16.19 -21.24 7.15
C VAL A 352 15.95 -19.75 6.94
N PHE A 353 14.82 -19.39 6.35
CA PHE A 353 14.35 -18.01 6.31
C PHE A 353 13.44 -17.74 7.51
N VAL A 354 13.76 -16.73 8.32
CA VAL A 354 13.02 -16.38 9.53
C VAL A 354 12.20 -15.13 9.29
N PHE A 355 10.88 -15.24 9.48
CA PHE A 355 9.92 -14.16 9.28
C PHE A 355 9.21 -13.80 10.59
N PRO A 356 9.76 -12.85 11.38
CA PRO A 356 9.22 -12.49 12.69
C PRO A 356 8.12 -11.42 12.64
N SER A 357 7.74 -10.92 11.46
CA SER A 357 6.74 -9.86 11.31
C SER A 357 5.33 -10.33 11.71
N LEU A 358 4.58 -9.42 12.38
CA LEU A 358 3.19 -9.64 12.80
C LEU A 358 2.18 -8.80 12.00
N THR A 359 2.64 -7.91 11.14
CA THR A 359 1.80 -6.88 10.51
C THR A 359 1.70 -6.96 8.99
N ASP A 360 2.41 -7.87 8.36
CA ASP A 360 2.34 -8.06 6.91
C ASP A 360 0.98 -8.63 6.48
N THR A 361 0.55 -8.27 5.28
CA THR A 361 -0.69 -8.78 4.68
C THR A 361 -0.49 -10.04 3.86
N PHE A 362 0.75 -10.31 3.40
CA PHE A 362 1.12 -11.48 2.59
C PHE A 362 2.56 -11.95 2.86
N GLY A 363 3.57 -11.06 2.68
CA GLY A 363 4.98 -11.39 2.81
C GLY A 363 5.58 -11.99 1.54
N LEU A 364 5.79 -11.19 0.48
CA LEU A 364 6.44 -11.64 -0.77
C LEU A 364 7.79 -12.33 -0.52
N VAL A 365 8.55 -11.85 0.45
CA VAL A 365 9.85 -12.41 0.86
C VAL A 365 9.76 -13.88 1.31
N ILE A 366 8.58 -14.32 1.77
CA ILE A 366 8.32 -15.74 2.10
C ILE A 366 8.33 -16.57 0.83
N LEU A 367 7.63 -16.13 -0.22
CA LEU A 367 7.63 -16.83 -1.50
C LEU A 367 9.01 -16.78 -2.18
N GLU A 368 9.75 -15.68 -2.04
CA GLU A 368 11.12 -15.54 -2.55
C GLU A 368 12.06 -16.58 -1.89
N ALA A 369 11.97 -16.74 -0.57
CA ALA A 369 12.70 -17.75 0.16
C ALA A 369 12.30 -19.17 -0.27
N MET A 370 11.00 -19.46 -0.33
CA MET A 370 10.49 -20.75 -0.76
C MET A 370 10.91 -21.10 -2.20
N ALA A 371 10.90 -20.12 -3.12
CA ALA A 371 11.35 -20.30 -4.49
C ALA A 371 12.84 -20.63 -4.59
N ALA A 372 13.66 -20.10 -3.67
CA ALA A 372 15.05 -20.49 -3.51
C ALA A 372 15.24 -21.84 -2.80
N GLY A 373 14.16 -22.57 -2.50
CA GLY A 373 14.18 -23.82 -1.78
C GLY A 373 14.49 -23.65 -0.28
N THR A 374 14.38 -22.45 0.27
CA THR A 374 14.73 -22.17 1.65
C THR A 374 13.48 -22.24 2.54
N PRO A 375 13.44 -23.19 3.50
CA PRO A 375 12.30 -23.36 4.40
C PRO A 375 12.08 -22.12 5.27
N VAL A 376 10.83 -21.90 5.66
CA VAL A 376 10.42 -20.70 6.39
C VAL A 376 10.05 -21.03 7.83
N ALA A 377 10.55 -20.23 8.78
CA ALA A 377 10.08 -20.20 10.16
C ALA A 377 9.42 -18.84 10.44
N ALA A 378 8.17 -18.83 10.89
CA ALA A 378 7.42 -17.58 11.04
C ALA A 378 6.49 -17.59 12.25
N TYR A 379 6.15 -16.41 12.76
CA TYR A 379 5.01 -16.27 13.66
C TYR A 379 3.69 -16.48 12.91
N PRO A 380 2.62 -16.94 13.62
CA PRO A 380 1.28 -17.12 13.04
C PRO A 380 0.59 -15.76 12.82
N ALA A 381 1.02 -15.04 11.80
CA ALA A 381 0.50 -13.76 11.37
C ALA A 381 -0.17 -13.87 9.99
N PRO A 382 -1.00 -12.91 9.55
CA PRO A 382 -1.50 -12.89 8.17
C PRO A 382 -0.37 -13.01 7.15
N GLY A 383 -0.59 -13.81 6.12
CA GLY A 383 0.46 -14.25 5.20
C GLY A 383 1.05 -15.60 5.60
N PRO A 384 1.91 -15.71 6.63
CA PRO A 384 2.41 -17.01 7.10
C PRO A 384 1.33 -18.05 7.37
N ILE A 385 0.25 -17.71 8.07
CA ILE A 385 -0.86 -18.65 8.36
C ILE A 385 -1.64 -19.08 7.12
N ASP A 386 -1.56 -18.33 6.03
CA ASP A 386 -2.21 -18.65 4.76
C ASP A 386 -1.28 -19.45 3.82
N LEU A 387 0.04 -19.36 4.00
CA LEU A 387 1.04 -19.96 3.11
C LEU A 387 1.67 -21.22 3.67
N ILE A 388 1.89 -21.31 4.99
CA ILE A 388 2.70 -22.37 5.61
C ILE A 388 1.89 -23.64 5.93
N PRO A 389 0.70 -23.59 6.58
CA PRO A 389 -0.02 -24.81 6.94
C PRO A 389 -0.37 -25.66 5.73
N GLY A 390 0.01 -26.94 5.77
CA GLY A 390 -0.25 -27.90 4.70
C GLY A 390 0.65 -27.79 3.47
N SER A 391 1.56 -26.81 3.41
CA SER A 391 2.46 -26.59 2.26
C SER A 391 3.73 -27.44 2.29
N ALA A 392 4.11 -27.98 3.46
CA ALA A 392 5.43 -28.57 3.74
C ALA A 392 6.61 -27.59 3.49
N ALA A 393 6.35 -26.27 3.38
CA ALA A 393 7.34 -25.26 3.02
C ALA A 393 7.84 -24.43 4.21
N GLY A 394 7.33 -24.68 5.41
CA GLY A 394 7.76 -23.95 6.60
C GLY A 394 7.10 -24.44 7.87
N VAL A 395 7.48 -23.81 8.98
CA VAL A 395 6.99 -24.09 10.34
C VAL A 395 6.47 -22.79 10.96
N LEU A 396 5.28 -22.82 11.52
CA LEU A 396 4.76 -21.72 12.34
C LEU A 396 5.19 -21.87 13.79
N ALA A 397 5.56 -20.78 14.42
CA ALA A 397 5.73 -20.70 15.87
C ALA A 397 4.41 -20.97 16.60
N LEU A 398 4.51 -21.35 17.87
CA LEU A 398 3.35 -21.73 18.69
C LEU A 398 2.33 -20.58 18.84
N THR A 399 2.84 -19.39 19.10
CA THR A 399 2.03 -18.15 19.22
C THR A 399 2.75 -16.97 18.55
N ALA A 400 2.14 -15.81 18.56
CA ALA A 400 2.75 -14.56 18.07
C ALA A 400 3.94 -14.06 18.91
N THR A 401 4.26 -14.71 20.02
CA THR A 401 5.35 -14.31 20.93
C THR A 401 6.24 -15.47 21.36
N GLU A 402 5.83 -16.72 21.10
CA GLU A 402 6.51 -17.92 21.62
C GLU A 402 6.71 -18.95 20.51
N GLY A 403 7.75 -19.77 20.63
CA GLY A 403 7.98 -20.91 19.75
C GLY A 403 8.72 -20.60 18.45
N LEU A 404 9.20 -19.36 18.22
CA LEU A 404 9.92 -19.04 16.99
C LEU A 404 11.27 -19.76 16.91
N ARG A 405 11.95 -19.96 18.04
CA ARG A 405 13.19 -20.72 18.12
C ARG A 405 12.99 -22.19 17.67
N GLU A 406 11.97 -22.81 18.21
CA GLU A 406 11.57 -24.18 17.89
C GLU A 406 11.17 -24.33 16.44
N ALA A 407 10.42 -23.35 15.90
CA ALA A 407 10.07 -23.30 14.48
C ALA A 407 11.32 -23.19 13.58
N CYS A 408 12.31 -22.38 13.96
CA CYS A 408 13.59 -22.29 13.25
C CYS A 408 14.33 -23.63 13.21
N LEU A 409 14.38 -24.33 14.34
CA LEU A 409 15.08 -25.63 14.42
C LEU A 409 14.34 -26.71 13.62
N GLN A 410 13.01 -26.78 13.72
CA GLN A 410 12.21 -27.75 12.95
C GLN A 410 12.25 -27.47 11.44
N ALA A 411 12.38 -26.21 11.03
CA ALA A 411 12.47 -25.86 9.62
C ALA A 411 13.75 -26.39 8.95
N LEU A 412 14.81 -26.66 9.70
CA LEU A 412 16.06 -27.26 9.19
C LEU A 412 15.87 -28.68 8.59
N ASP A 413 14.86 -29.42 9.08
CA ASP A 413 14.58 -30.78 8.65
C ASP A 413 13.66 -30.86 7.43
N LEU A 414 13.19 -29.71 6.90
CA LEU A 414 12.27 -29.68 5.76
C LEU A 414 12.98 -29.94 4.43
N ASP A 415 12.29 -30.67 3.56
CA ASP A 415 12.76 -30.99 2.21
C ASP A 415 12.70 -29.74 1.30
N ARG A 416 13.86 -29.25 0.89
CA ARG A 416 14.03 -28.03 0.10
C ARG A 416 13.36 -28.13 -1.29
N ASP A 417 13.30 -29.32 -1.89
CA ASP A 417 12.64 -29.51 -3.19
C ASP A 417 11.12 -29.37 -3.05
N ARG A 418 10.53 -29.87 -1.97
CA ARG A 418 9.10 -29.67 -1.66
C ARG A 418 8.80 -28.21 -1.35
N VAL A 419 9.69 -27.52 -0.64
CA VAL A 419 9.56 -26.07 -0.39
C VAL A 419 9.48 -25.31 -1.69
N ARG A 420 10.40 -25.59 -2.63
CA ARG A 420 10.41 -24.99 -3.96
C ARG A 420 9.16 -25.31 -4.76
N ALA A 421 8.78 -26.57 -4.83
CA ALA A 421 7.61 -27.02 -5.59
C ALA A 421 6.33 -26.30 -5.15
N PHE A 422 6.21 -25.99 -3.85
CA PHE A 422 5.10 -25.16 -3.38
C PHE A 422 5.15 -23.73 -3.94
N ALA A 423 6.31 -23.07 -3.91
CA ALA A 423 6.45 -21.71 -4.44
C ALA A 423 6.17 -21.65 -5.95
N GLU A 424 6.48 -22.69 -6.72
CA GLU A 424 6.22 -22.77 -8.16
C GLU A 424 4.72 -22.73 -8.52
N THR A 425 3.84 -22.98 -7.54
CA THR A 425 2.38 -22.81 -7.74
C THR A 425 1.96 -21.33 -7.78
N PHE A 426 2.83 -20.39 -7.44
CA PHE A 426 2.56 -18.95 -7.40
C PHE A 426 3.22 -18.24 -8.57
N SER A 427 2.53 -18.07 -9.69
CA SER A 427 3.06 -17.35 -10.84
C SER A 427 2.53 -15.92 -10.94
N TRP A 428 3.37 -14.98 -11.41
CA TRP A 428 2.94 -13.61 -11.68
C TRP A 428 1.91 -13.55 -12.81
N ARG A 429 2.01 -14.46 -13.77
CA ARG A 429 1.03 -14.59 -14.86
C ARG A 429 -0.36 -14.91 -14.31
N ALA A 430 -0.49 -15.92 -13.45
CA ALA A 430 -1.76 -16.25 -12.80
C ALA A 430 -2.29 -15.11 -11.93
N CYS A 431 -1.38 -14.41 -11.22
CA CYS A 431 -1.73 -13.22 -10.45
C CYS A 431 -2.34 -12.12 -11.34
N ALA A 432 -1.76 -11.85 -12.52
CA ALA A 432 -2.28 -10.87 -13.47
C ALA A 432 -3.61 -11.31 -14.11
N GLU A 433 -3.77 -12.59 -14.43
CA GLU A 433 -5.04 -13.14 -14.91
C GLU A 433 -6.16 -12.99 -13.88
N ASP A 434 -5.88 -13.28 -12.60
CA ASP A 434 -6.84 -13.06 -11.51
C ASP A 434 -7.15 -11.57 -11.31
N PHE A 435 -6.16 -10.69 -11.49
CA PHE A 435 -6.38 -9.25 -11.50
C PHE A 435 -7.37 -8.85 -12.60
N VAL A 436 -7.17 -9.29 -13.84
CA VAL A 436 -8.08 -9.03 -14.98
C VAL A 436 -9.48 -9.54 -14.72
N LYS A 437 -9.63 -10.76 -14.19
CA LYS A 437 -10.93 -11.35 -13.81
C LYS A 437 -11.68 -10.51 -12.77
N ASN A 438 -10.92 -9.83 -11.90
CA ASN A 438 -11.48 -8.99 -10.86
C ASN A 438 -11.83 -7.58 -11.35
N LEU A 439 -11.22 -7.08 -12.43
CA LEU A 439 -11.54 -5.77 -12.99
C LEU A 439 -13.03 -5.65 -13.34
N GLN A 440 -13.52 -4.42 -13.31
CA GLN A 440 -14.89 -4.08 -13.71
C GLN A 440 -14.85 -3.10 -14.88
N PRO A 441 -14.69 -3.56 -16.10
CA PRO A 441 -14.66 -2.71 -17.28
C PRO A 441 -15.98 -1.96 -17.47
N TYR A 442 -15.90 -0.74 -17.98
CA TYR A 442 -17.05 0.05 -18.36
C TYR A 442 -17.75 -0.61 -19.57
N PRO A 443 -19.09 -0.75 -19.56
CA PRO A 443 -19.82 -1.40 -20.67
C PRO A 443 -19.54 -0.74 -22.03
N GLU A 444 -19.17 -1.52 -23.03
CA GLU A 444 -18.74 -1.02 -24.35
C GLU A 444 -19.79 -0.11 -25.02
N ALA A 445 -21.07 -0.50 -24.94
CA ALA A 445 -22.18 0.28 -25.51
C ALA A 445 -22.35 1.68 -24.88
N GLU A 446 -21.95 1.84 -23.62
CA GLU A 446 -22.07 3.10 -22.88
C GLU A 446 -20.78 3.91 -22.94
N LYS A 447 -19.63 3.26 -23.06
CA LYS A 447 -18.29 3.84 -23.07
C LYS A 447 -18.14 4.93 -24.15
N SER A 448 -18.45 4.61 -25.38
CA SER A 448 -18.29 5.56 -26.49
C SER A 448 -19.24 6.76 -26.40
N ARG A 449 -20.44 6.59 -25.80
CA ARG A 449 -21.37 7.67 -25.52
C ARG A 449 -20.86 8.57 -24.38
N PHE A 450 -20.33 7.96 -23.32
CA PHE A 450 -19.81 8.64 -22.15
C PHE A 450 -18.61 9.55 -22.50
N TRP A 451 -17.57 8.99 -23.13
CA TRP A 451 -16.37 9.75 -23.49
C TRP A 451 -16.66 10.84 -24.54
N ARG A 452 -17.57 10.61 -25.50
CA ARG A 452 -18.04 11.65 -26.43
C ARG A 452 -18.74 12.80 -25.69
N ARG A 453 -19.57 12.51 -24.71
CA ARG A 453 -20.23 13.52 -23.88
C ARG A 453 -19.23 14.36 -23.10
N LEU A 454 -18.24 13.73 -22.45
CA LEU A 454 -17.19 14.44 -21.71
C LEU A 454 -16.35 15.36 -22.62
N ARG A 455 -15.94 14.86 -23.78
CA ARG A 455 -15.21 15.68 -24.79
C ARG A 455 -16.03 16.88 -25.25
N ARG A 456 -17.32 16.73 -25.42
CA ARG A 456 -18.23 17.85 -25.82
C ARG A 456 -18.34 18.89 -24.70
N LEU A 457 -18.46 18.49 -23.45
CA LEU A 457 -18.52 19.41 -22.30
C LEU A 457 -17.21 20.18 -22.10
N ALA A 458 -16.07 19.54 -22.30
CA ALA A 458 -14.76 20.19 -22.24
C ALA A 458 -14.58 21.25 -23.34
N ARG A 459 -15.09 21.00 -24.57
CA ARG A 459 -15.05 21.97 -25.67
C ARG A 459 -15.94 23.19 -25.41
N VAL A 460 -17.08 23.02 -24.74
CA VAL A 460 -18.00 24.12 -24.39
C VAL A 460 -17.38 25.04 -23.33
N ARG A 461 -16.69 24.45 -22.31
CA ARG A 461 -15.99 25.24 -21.29
C ARG A 461 -14.81 26.06 -21.87
N ARG A 462 -14.08 25.53 -22.85
CA ARG A 462 -13.00 26.28 -23.52
C ARG A 462 -13.50 27.41 -24.44
N LYS A 463 -14.78 27.42 -24.82
CA LYS A 463 -15.39 28.44 -25.71
C LYS A 463 -16.10 29.55 -24.96
N ARG A 464 -16.12 29.60 -23.63
CA ARG A 464 -16.51 30.77 -22.84
C ARG A 464 -15.23 31.51 -22.44
N PRO A 465 -14.80 32.55 -23.19
CA PRO A 465 -13.80 33.49 -22.69
C PRO A 465 -14.44 34.26 -21.53
N ASP A 466 -13.61 34.70 -20.60
CA ASP A 466 -13.98 35.60 -19.51
C ASP A 466 -14.71 36.84 -20.03
N GLU A 467 -16.02 36.85 -19.96
CA GLU A 467 -16.84 38.09 -20.10
C GLU A 467 -16.86 38.86 -18.78
N ALA A 468 -15.80 38.81 -17.99
CA ALA A 468 -15.69 39.53 -16.71
C ALA A 468 -14.51 40.51 -16.66
N SER A 469 -13.99 40.96 -17.81
CA SER A 469 -13.00 42.05 -17.82
C SER A 469 -13.25 43.08 -18.88
N MET A 470 -14.47 43.59 -18.98
CA MET A 470 -14.78 44.86 -19.65
C MET A 470 -15.97 45.52 -18.96
N THR A 471 -15.70 46.24 -17.88
CA THR A 471 -16.39 47.48 -17.54
C THR A 471 -15.58 48.26 -16.50
N VAL A 472 -14.90 49.31 -16.98
CA VAL A 472 -14.46 50.58 -16.38
C VAL A 472 -13.53 50.50 -15.17
#